data_0e7f34e79e202429434555ce0773a844
#
_entry.id   0e7f34e79e202429434555ce0773a844
#
_cell.length_a   1.000
_cell.length_b   1.000
_cell.length_c   1.000
_cell.angle_alpha   90.00
_cell.angle_beta   90.00
_cell.angle_gamma   90.00
#
_symmetry.space_group_name_H-M   'P 1'
#
loop_
_entity.id
_entity.type
_entity.pdbx_description
1 polymer ?
#
loop_
_entity_poly.entity_id
_entity_poly.type
_entity_poly.pdbx_seq_one_letter_code
_entity_poly.pdbx_strand_id
1 'polypeptide(L)'
;MVIKDYRDNYLIIIEITLMMNKYKQPKTEWMTKAWEDKQAICKLVEWSKTEGIVLLVGKPKDEIFPETFIYLFAPNMADITKPVEIVLTKNRQYIFGWKCELEDMDGIIGTMTANEAQIEGTGEKVNLFDYHVKADTILFQYTTPDGRDEMVKFPLAGFCENYLMQFAK
;
A
#
# COMPACT_ATOMS: atom_id res chain seq x y z
N MET A 1 -2.14 2.96 21.69
CA MET A 1 -2.56 2.95 20.26
C MET A 1 -3.81 3.83 20.17
N VAL A 2 -3.71 5.01 19.56
CA VAL A 2 -4.88 5.84 19.30
C VAL A 2 -5.54 5.29 18.05
N ILE A 3 -6.74 4.73 18.19
CA ILE A 3 -7.54 4.29 17.03
C ILE A 3 -8.04 5.58 16.36
N LYS A 4 -7.38 6.01 15.29
CA LYS A 4 -7.92 7.06 14.41
C LYS A 4 -9.14 6.49 13.67
N ASP A 5 -10.13 7.36 13.48
CA ASP A 5 -11.39 7.01 12.81
C ASP A 5 -11.11 6.64 11.34
N TYR A 6 -11.18 5.35 11.05
CA TYR A 6 -10.86 4.78 9.73
C TYR A 6 -11.91 5.07 8.65
N ARG A 7 -13.05 5.68 9.00
CA ARG A 7 -14.18 5.91 8.05
C ARG A 7 -13.77 6.67 6.79
N ASP A 8 -12.86 7.65 6.92
CA ASP A 8 -12.40 8.45 5.78
C ASP A 8 -11.53 7.63 4.82
N ASN A 9 -10.80 6.62 5.33
CA ASN A 9 -9.99 5.76 4.49
C ASN A 9 -10.85 4.77 3.66
N TYR A 10 -11.98 4.32 4.19
CA TYR A 10 -12.91 3.44 3.47
C TYR A 10 -13.52 4.11 2.24
N LEU A 11 -13.92 5.39 2.34
CA LEU A 11 -14.44 6.15 1.20
C LEU A 11 -13.42 6.23 0.05
N ILE A 12 -12.14 6.36 0.37
CA ILE A 12 -11.04 6.37 -0.60
C ILE A 12 -10.94 5.02 -1.31
N ILE A 13 -11.00 3.93 -0.54
CA ILE A 13 -10.93 2.57 -1.07
C ILE A 13 -12.10 2.30 -2.01
N ILE A 14 -13.32 2.67 -1.63
CA ILE A 14 -14.52 2.55 -2.47
C ILE A 14 -14.36 3.36 -3.75
N GLU A 15 -13.92 4.62 -3.68
CA GLU A 15 -13.72 5.45 -4.87
C GLU A 15 -12.64 4.89 -5.80
N ILE A 16 -11.53 4.39 -5.25
CA ILE A 16 -10.48 3.75 -6.05
C ILE A 16 -11.01 2.48 -6.71
N THR A 17 -11.78 1.67 -5.98
CA THR A 17 -12.40 0.47 -6.52
C THR A 17 -13.39 0.80 -7.65
N LEU A 18 -14.21 1.84 -7.47
CA LEU A 18 -15.11 2.33 -8.53
C LEU A 18 -14.33 2.85 -9.74
N MET A 19 -13.20 3.52 -9.52
CA MET A 19 -12.30 3.93 -10.59
C MET A 19 -11.67 2.74 -11.31
N MET A 20 -11.23 1.71 -10.58
CA MET A 20 -10.68 0.47 -11.14
C MET A 20 -11.71 -0.23 -12.03
N ASN A 21 -12.96 -0.33 -11.58
CA ASN A 21 -14.07 -0.92 -12.36
C ASN A 21 -14.43 -0.10 -13.60
N LYS A 22 -14.20 1.21 -13.59
CA LYS A 22 -14.51 2.12 -14.69
C LYS A 22 -13.44 2.10 -15.80
N TYR A 23 -12.21 1.77 -15.45
CA TYR A 23 -11.09 1.67 -16.39
C TYR A 23 -10.81 0.20 -16.69
N LYS A 24 -11.18 -0.25 -17.88
CA LYS A 24 -11.01 -1.63 -18.38
C LYS A 24 -9.54 -2.10 -18.52
N GLN A 25 -8.57 -1.26 -18.17
CA GLN A 25 -7.15 -1.61 -18.16
C GLN A 25 -6.48 -1.05 -16.91
N PRO A 26 -5.70 -1.84 -16.17
CA PRO A 26 -4.94 -1.36 -15.02
C PRO A 26 -3.95 -0.29 -15.48
N LYS A 27 -3.94 0.83 -14.76
CA LYS A 27 -2.93 1.86 -14.97
C LYS A 27 -1.71 1.49 -14.15
N THR A 28 -0.61 1.18 -14.83
CA THR A 28 0.69 0.94 -14.19
C THR A 28 1.41 2.24 -13.81
N GLU A 29 0.80 3.40 -14.06
CA GLU A 29 1.32 4.71 -13.75
C GLU A 29 0.83 5.21 -12.40
N TRP A 30 1.62 6.07 -11.75
CA TRP A 30 1.22 6.75 -10.54
C TRP A 30 0.07 7.72 -10.82
N MET A 31 -0.98 7.65 -9.99
CA MET A 31 -2.15 8.51 -10.05
C MET A 31 -2.25 9.33 -8.76
N THR A 32 -2.86 10.49 -8.85
CA THR A 32 -3.14 11.35 -7.70
C THR A 32 -4.63 11.50 -7.49
N LYS A 33 -5.03 11.57 -6.23
CA LYS A 33 -6.38 11.85 -5.81
C LYS A 33 -6.36 12.90 -4.71
N ALA A 34 -7.24 13.87 -4.81
CA ALA A 34 -7.48 14.85 -3.75
C ALA A 34 -8.91 14.71 -3.23
N TRP A 35 -9.10 14.85 -1.95
CA TRP A 35 -10.39 14.96 -1.28
C TRP A 35 -10.28 15.93 -0.12
N GLU A 36 -11.37 16.37 0.43
CA GLU A 36 -11.54 17.51 1.35
C GLU A 36 -10.30 18.00 2.11
N ASP A 37 -9.74 17.17 2.97
CA ASP A 37 -8.59 17.49 3.83
C ASP A 37 -7.34 16.65 3.55
N LYS A 38 -7.39 15.75 2.56
CA LYS A 38 -6.31 14.80 2.26
C LYS A 38 -5.95 14.76 0.78
N GLN A 39 -4.75 14.30 0.53
CA GLN A 39 -4.25 13.98 -0.80
C GLN A 39 -3.61 12.59 -0.77
N ALA A 40 -3.71 11.86 -1.86
CA ALA A 40 -3.05 10.58 -2.02
C ALA A 40 -2.40 10.42 -3.37
N ILE A 41 -1.36 9.62 -3.42
CA ILE A 41 -0.89 8.99 -4.65
C ILE A 41 -1.18 7.50 -4.58
N CYS A 42 -1.51 6.91 -5.70
CA CYS A 42 -1.76 5.48 -5.79
C CYS A 42 -1.22 4.90 -7.09
N LYS A 43 -0.92 3.62 -7.07
CA LYS A 43 -0.50 2.86 -8.23
C LYS A 43 -1.15 1.49 -8.19
N LEU A 44 -1.72 1.06 -9.32
CA LEU A 44 -2.21 -0.27 -9.54
C LEU A 44 -1.18 -1.06 -10.34
N VAL A 45 -0.87 -2.26 -9.89
CA VAL A 45 -0.03 -3.21 -10.61
C VAL A 45 -0.82 -4.49 -10.84
N GLU A 46 -0.90 -4.91 -12.08
CA GLU A 46 -1.48 -6.18 -12.47
C GLU A 46 -0.38 -7.24 -12.60
N TRP A 47 -0.55 -8.37 -11.93
CA TRP A 47 0.38 -9.51 -12.03
C TRP A 47 -0.21 -10.68 -12.79
N SER A 48 -1.52 -10.73 -12.89
CA SER A 48 -2.24 -11.67 -13.73
C SER A 48 -3.44 -10.95 -14.35
N LYS A 49 -4.19 -11.64 -15.22
CA LYS A 49 -5.33 -11.03 -15.92
C LYS A 49 -6.47 -10.56 -15.00
N THR A 50 -6.44 -10.92 -13.72
CA THR A 50 -7.54 -10.70 -12.77
C THR A 50 -7.08 -10.14 -11.43
N GLU A 51 -5.79 -9.97 -11.20
CA GLU A 51 -5.23 -9.69 -9.88
C GLU A 51 -4.36 -8.44 -9.90
N GLY A 52 -4.50 -7.62 -8.86
CA GLY A 52 -3.71 -6.41 -8.71
C GLY A 52 -3.53 -6.00 -7.27
N ILE A 53 -2.51 -5.20 -7.00
CA ILE A 53 -2.32 -4.50 -5.72
C ILE A 53 -2.26 -3.01 -5.98
N VAL A 54 -2.90 -2.26 -5.11
CA VAL A 54 -2.85 -0.79 -5.10
C VAL A 54 -2.00 -0.37 -3.91
N LEU A 55 -0.92 0.32 -4.17
CA LEU A 55 -0.23 1.07 -3.14
C LEU A 55 -0.87 2.45 -3.06
N LEU A 56 -1.43 2.78 -1.92
CA LEU A 56 -1.99 4.06 -1.61
C LEU A 56 -1.17 4.72 -0.51
N VAL A 57 -0.75 5.94 -0.77
CA VAL A 57 -0.04 6.76 0.20
C VAL A 57 -0.84 8.04 0.38
N GLY A 58 -1.40 8.23 1.57
CA GLY A 58 -2.21 9.39 1.91
C GLY A 58 -1.53 10.29 2.92
N LYS A 59 -1.72 11.60 2.80
CA LYS A 59 -1.30 12.57 3.82
C LYS A 59 -2.37 13.64 4.04
N PRO A 60 -2.50 14.19 5.26
CA PRO A 60 -3.20 15.44 5.49
C PRO A 60 -2.57 16.58 4.67
N LYS A 61 -3.38 17.58 4.28
CA LYS A 61 -2.89 18.69 3.45
C LYS A 61 -1.75 19.49 4.10
N ASP A 62 -1.75 19.58 5.42
CA ASP A 62 -0.79 20.37 6.19
C ASP A 62 0.46 19.59 6.64
N GLU A 63 0.58 18.32 6.26
CA GLU A 63 1.71 17.48 6.62
C GLU A 63 2.64 17.21 5.43
N ILE A 64 3.93 17.03 5.72
CA ILE A 64 4.95 16.75 4.70
C ILE A 64 4.98 15.25 4.37
N PHE A 65 4.77 14.39 5.36
CA PHE A 65 4.86 12.94 5.24
C PHE A 65 3.49 12.27 5.25
N PRO A 66 3.35 11.11 4.62
CA PRO A 66 2.11 10.34 4.66
C PRO A 66 1.82 9.87 6.09
N GLU A 67 0.54 9.77 6.45
CA GLU A 67 0.13 9.13 7.70
C GLU A 67 0.18 7.61 7.60
N THR A 68 -0.21 7.07 6.44
CA THR A 68 -0.54 5.66 6.27
C THR A 68 -0.19 5.17 4.87
N PHE A 69 0.26 3.93 4.80
CA PHE A 69 0.35 3.13 3.59
C PHE A 69 -0.79 2.12 3.58
N ILE A 70 -1.50 1.99 2.47
CA ILE A 70 -2.58 1.04 2.27
C ILE A 70 -2.21 0.14 1.09
N TYR A 71 -2.29 -1.18 1.31
CA TYR A 71 -2.05 -2.17 0.28
C TYR A 71 -3.32 -3.01 0.11
N LEU A 72 -3.85 -3.05 -1.11
CA LEU A 72 -5.07 -3.75 -1.45
C LEU A 72 -4.75 -4.94 -2.36
N PHE A 73 -5.39 -6.06 -2.08
CA PHE A 73 -5.26 -7.30 -2.81
C PHE A 73 -6.54 -7.60 -3.58
N ALA A 74 -6.42 -8.20 -4.75
CA ALA A 74 -7.58 -8.65 -5.50
C ALA A 74 -8.38 -9.67 -4.68
N PRO A 75 -9.70 -9.72 -4.85
CA PRO A 75 -10.53 -10.74 -4.22
C PRO A 75 -10.00 -12.14 -4.53
N ASN A 76 -9.96 -12.99 -3.52
CA ASN A 76 -9.45 -14.37 -3.62
C ASN A 76 -7.95 -14.53 -3.93
N MET A 77 -7.17 -13.45 -3.92
CA MET A 77 -5.73 -13.52 -4.09
C MET A 77 -5.05 -14.11 -2.85
N ALA A 78 -5.42 -13.65 -1.67
CA ALA A 78 -4.82 -14.05 -0.40
C ALA A 78 -5.85 -14.60 0.59
N ASP A 79 -5.40 -15.53 1.44
CA ASP A 79 -6.16 -16.02 2.59
C ASP A 79 -6.16 -14.94 3.68
N ILE A 80 -7.31 -14.32 3.91
CA ILE A 80 -7.49 -13.25 4.91
C ILE A 80 -7.12 -13.67 6.34
N THR A 81 -7.10 -14.96 6.63
CA THR A 81 -6.75 -15.50 7.96
C THR A 81 -5.25 -15.63 8.19
N LYS A 82 -4.44 -15.34 7.19
CA LYS A 82 -2.98 -15.43 7.21
C LYS A 82 -2.35 -14.05 7.07
N PRO A 83 -1.24 -13.79 7.79
CA PRO A 83 -0.52 -12.54 7.62
C PRO A 83 0.13 -12.45 6.24
N VAL A 84 0.28 -11.24 5.74
CA VAL A 84 1.13 -10.92 4.59
C VAL A 84 2.47 -10.41 5.08
N GLU A 85 3.56 -10.87 4.48
CA GLU A 85 4.88 -10.30 4.69
C GLU A 85 5.19 -9.31 3.57
N ILE A 86 5.55 -8.08 3.97
CA ILE A 86 5.89 -6.99 3.06
C ILE A 86 7.38 -6.73 3.17
N VAL A 87 8.10 -6.81 2.05
CA VAL A 87 9.55 -6.64 2.02
C VAL A 87 9.92 -5.57 0.99
N LEU A 88 10.65 -4.57 1.42
CA LEU A 88 11.23 -3.54 0.57
C LEU A 88 12.61 -3.96 0.13
N THR A 89 12.88 -3.87 -1.16
CA THR A 89 14.17 -4.24 -1.74
C THR A 89 14.72 -3.13 -2.64
N LYS A 90 16.05 -3.11 -2.79
CA LYS A 90 16.75 -2.31 -3.78
C LYS A 90 17.79 -3.18 -4.48
N ASN A 91 17.78 -3.21 -5.81
CA ASN A 91 18.68 -4.06 -6.59
C ASN A 91 18.64 -5.53 -6.12
N ARG A 92 17.44 -6.02 -5.76
CA ARG A 92 17.19 -7.37 -5.20
C ARG A 92 17.79 -7.62 -3.81
N GLN A 93 18.30 -6.59 -3.14
CA GLN A 93 18.80 -6.69 -1.78
C GLN A 93 17.73 -6.23 -0.79
N TYR A 94 17.58 -6.97 0.30
CA TYR A 94 16.68 -6.62 1.41
C TYR A 94 17.06 -5.26 2.00
N ILE A 95 16.06 -4.40 2.22
CA ILE A 95 16.22 -3.14 2.94
C ILE A 95 15.46 -3.20 4.27
N PHE A 96 14.17 -3.52 4.23
CA PHE A 96 13.28 -3.55 5.37
C PHE A 96 12.09 -4.46 5.10
N GLY A 97 11.50 -5.06 6.15
CA GLY A 97 10.32 -5.88 6.00
C GLY A 97 9.54 -6.01 7.30
N TRP A 98 8.24 -6.24 7.19
CA TRP A 98 7.33 -6.43 8.31
C TRP A 98 6.18 -7.34 7.92
N LYS A 99 5.45 -7.83 8.94
CA LYS A 99 4.23 -8.62 8.75
C LYS A 99 3.02 -7.79 9.14
N CYS A 100 1.95 -7.95 8.38
CA CYS A 100 0.65 -7.34 8.62
C CYS A 100 -0.44 -8.40 8.58
N GLU A 101 -1.47 -8.20 9.39
CA GLU A 101 -2.73 -8.91 9.22
C GLU A 101 -3.51 -8.33 8.04
N LEU A 102 -4.26 -9.19 7.35
CA LEU A 102 -5.17 -8.79 6.30
C LEU A 102 -6.57 -8.54 6.90
N GLU A 103 -7.25 -7.55 6.39
CA GLU A 103 -8.59 -7.15 6.80
C GLU A 103 -9.53 -7.07 5.60
N ASP A 104 -10.81 -7.33 5.85
CA ASP A 104 -11.85 -7.02 4.88
C ASP A 104 -12.22 -5.55 4.98
N MET A 105 -11.95 -4.82 3.92
CA MET A 105 -12.20 -3.39 3.75
C MET A 105 -13.38 -3.20 2.77
N ASP A 106 -14.60 -3.49 3.21
CA ASP A 106 -15.83 -3.43 2.38
C ASP A 106 -15.78 -4.32 1.13
N GLY A 107 -15.37 -5.58 1.32
CA GLY A 107 -15.30 -6.57 0.25
C GLY A 107 -13.99 -6.54 -0.55
N ILE A 108 -13.02 -5.75 -0.10
CA ILE A 108 -11.66 -5.74 -0.63
C ILE A 108 -10.72 -6.18 0.50
N ILE A 109 -9.86 -7.14 0.21
CA ILE A 109 -8.84 -7.57 1.16
C ILE A 109 -7.69 -6.57 1.12
N GLY A 110 -7.25 -6.12 2.28
CA GLY A 110 -6.15 -5.19 2.37
C GLY A 110 -5.48 -5.14 3.72
N THR A 111 -4.47 -4.30 3.82
CA THR A 111 -3.81 -3.98 5.08
C THR A 111 -3.39 -2.52 5.10
N MET A 112 -3.39 -1.94 6.29
CA MET A 112 -2.94 -0.57 6.51
C MET A 112 -1.75 -0.57 7.47
N THR A 113 -0.73 0.21 7.14
CA THR A 113 0.44 0.39 7.99
C THR A 113 0.70 1.87 8.21
N ALA A 114 0.77 2.30 9.46
CA ALA A 114 1.13 3.66 9.80
C ALA A 114 2.55 3.97 9.29
N ASN A 115 2.77 5.18 8.82
CA ASN A 115 4.10 5.59 8.36
C ASN A 115 5.15 5.51 9.47
N GLU A 116 4.81 5.93 10.69
CA GLU A 116 5.66 5.73 11.85
C GLU A 116 5.38 4.36 12.46
N ALA A 117 6.35 3.47 12.37
CA ALA A 117 6.32 2.16 12.97
C ALA A 117 7.38 2.03 14.07
N GLN A 118 7.24 1.04 14.91
CA GLN A 118 8.20 0.71 15.96
C GLN A 118 8.67 -0.73 15.78
N ILE A 119 10.00 -0.92 15.77
CA ILE A 119 10.57 -2.25 15.63
C ILE A 119 10.33 -3.04 16.92
N GLU A 120 9.71 -4.20 16.78
CA GLU A 120 9.50 -5.11 17.90
C GLU A 120 10.85 -5.56 18.49
N GLY A 121 10.93 -5.56 19.82
CA GLY A 121 12.13 -5.96 20.56
C GLY A 121 13.15 -4.86 20.81
N THR A 122 13.30 -3.88 19.92
CA THR A 122 14.24 -2.74 20.12
C THR A 122 13.52 -1.46 20.53
N GLY A 123 12.25 -1.31 20.15
CA GLY A 123 11.47 -0.09 20.35
C GLY A 123 11.94 1.07 19.44
N GLU A 124 12.84 0.82 18.50
CA GLU A 124 13.32 1.82 17.56
C GLU A 124 12.18 2.29 16.65
N LYS A 125 12.01 3.61 16.54
CA LYS A 125 11.05 4.23 15.62
C LYS A 125 11.64 4.28 14.22
N VAL A 126 10.83 3.88 13.25
CA VAL A 126 11.17 3.91 11.84
C VAL A 126 10.11 4.67 11.06
N ASN A 127 10.54 5.34 9.99
CA ASN A 127 9.67 6.02 9.05
C ASN A 127 9.61 5.20 7.75
N LEU A 128 8.46 4.59 7.46
CA LEU A 128 8.30 3.72 6.31
C LEU A 128 8.40 4.46 4.97
N PHE A 129 8.06 5.76 4.94
CA PHE A 129 8.22 6.57 3.75
C PHE A 129 9.68 6.63 3.30
N ASP A 130 10.63 6.80 4.24
CA ASP A 130 12.06 6.83 3.92
C ASP A 130 12.53 5.51 3.30
N TYR A 131 11.99 4.39 3.77
CA TYR A 131 12.29 3.08 3.20
C TYR A 131 11.68 2.89 1.81
N HIS A 132 10.45 3.36 1.58
CA HIS A 132 9.81 3.32 0.26
C HIS A 132 10.57 4.17 -0.77
N VAL A 133 11.07 5.34 -0.37
CA VAL A 133 11.88 6.22 -1.22
C VAL A 133 13.21 5.55 -1.62
N LYS A 134 13.81 4.80 -0.70
CA LYS A 134 15.08 4.10 -0.95
C LYS A 134 14.91 2.83 -1.79
N ALA A 135 13.75 2.20 -1.72
CA ALA A 135 13.46 0.95 -2.41
C ALA A 135 13.14 1.16 -3.90
N ASP A 136 13.33 0.13 -4.69
CA ASP A 136 12.85 0.06 -6.08
C ASP A 136 11.71 -0.93 -6.26
N THR A 137 11.49 -1.82 -5.29
CA THR A 137 10.49 -2.88 -5.36
C THR A 137 9.95 -3.21 -3.97
N ILE A 138 8.64 -3.47 -3.91
CA ILE A 138 7.98 -4.15 -2.79
C ILE A 138 7.72 -5.59 -3.19
N LEU A 139 8.05 -6.54 -2.32
CA LEU A 139 7.65 -7.93 -2.40
C LEU A 139 6.52 -8.17 -1.42
N PHE A 140 5.41 -8.75 -1.88
CA PHE A 140 4.33 -9.23 -1.04
C PHE A 140 4.38 -10.76 -1.03
N GLN A 141 4.61 -11.34 0.15
CA GLN A 141 4.58 -12.78 0.37
C GLN A 141 3.30 -13.11 1.14
N TYR A 142 2.47 -13.96 0.58
CA TYR A 142 1.15 -14.28 1.12
C TYR A 142 0.79 -15.73 0.87
N THR A 143 -0.18 -16.24 1.63
CA THR A 143 -0.77 -17.55 1.40
C THR A 143 -2.07 -17.38 0.62
N THR A 144 -2.25 -18.16 -0.44
CA THR A 144 -3.51 -18.19 -1.21
C THR A 144 -4.61 -18.94 -0.45
N PRO A 145 -5.91 -18.77 -0.80
CA PRO A 145 -7.00 -19.50 -0.16
C PRO A 145 -6.91 -21.03 -0.26
N ASP A 146 -6.21 -21.55 -1.27
CA ASP A 146 -5.92 -22.99 -1.41
C ASP A 146 -4.64 -23.43 -0.70
N GLY A 147 -4.03 -22.54 0.11
CA GLY A 147 -2.93 -22.86 1.02
C GLY A 147 -1.54 -22.85 0.40
N ARG A 148 -1.37 -22.29 -0.80
CA ARG A 148 -0.04 -22.13 -1.40
C ARG A 148 0.59 -20.82 -0.99
N ASP A 149 1.90 -20.82 -0.76
CA ASP A 149 2.67 -19.60 -0.56
C ASP A 149 3.04 -18.99 -1.91
N GLU A 150 2.73 -17.73 -2.09
CA GLU A 150 2.96 -16.97 -3.32
C GLU A 150 3.71 -15.67 -3.02
N MET A 151 4.40 -15.15 -4.02
CA MET A 151 5.12 -13.89 -3.94
C MET A 151 4.88 -13.06 -5.20
N VAL A 152 4.51 -11.80 -5.01
CA VAL A 152 4.36 -10.84 -6.10
C VAL A 152 5.25 -9.62 -5.90
N LYS A 153 5.62 -8.97 -7.01
CA LYS A 153 6.49 -7.80 -7.04
C LYS A 153 5.68 -6.56 -7.40
N PHE A 154 5.85 -5.52 -6.61
CA PHE A 154 5.29 -4.21 -6.90
C PHE A 154 6.43 -3.22 -7.18
N PRO A 155 6.56 -2.69 -8.41
CA PRO A 155 7.62 -1.74 -8.74
C PRO A 155 7.32 -0.35 -8.16
N LEU A 156 8.32 0.24 -7.49
CA LEU A 156 8.25 1.58 -6.92
C LEU A 156 8.81 2.68 -7.84
N ALA A 157 9.20 2.36 -9.06
CA ALA A 157 9.70 3.36 -10.00
C ALA A 157 8.72 4.54 -10.13
N GLY A 158 9.24 5.75 -9.99
CA GLY A 158 8.46 6.99 -10.00
C GLY A 158 7.72 7.33 -8.69
N PHE A 159 7.83 6.53 -7.64
CA PHE A 159 7.17 6.81 -6.36
C PHE A 159 7.63 8.13 -5.75
N CYS A 160 8.94 8.29 -5.55
CA CYS A 160 9.52 9.49 -4.93
C CYS A 160 9.22 10.75 -5.75
N GLU A 161 9.44 10.70 -7.06
CA GLU A 161 9.22 11.82 -7.96
C GLU A 161 7.75 12.25 -7.98
N ASN A 162 6.83 11.29 -8.05
CA ASN A 162 5.40 11.60 -8.02
C ASN A 162 4.96 12.14 -6.67
N TYR A 163 5.47 11.59 -5.57
CA TYR A 163 5.19 12.10 -4.24
C TYR A 163 5.65 13.55 -4.10
N LEU A 164 6.90 13.85 -4.45
CA LEU A 164 7.46 15.20 -4.36
C LEU A 164 6.73 16.21 -5.25
N MET A 165 6.35 15.83 -6.47
CA MET A 165 5.58 16.72 -7.37
C MET A 165 4.22 17.10 -6.79
N GLN A 166 3.58 16.22 -6.03
CA GLN A 166 2.24 16.44 -5.52
C GLN A 166 2.19 17.06 -4.13
N PHE A 167 3.17 16.77 -3.29
CA PHE A 167 3.10 17.07 -1.85
C PHE A 167 4.20 18.00 -1.34
N ALA A 168 5.26 18.23 -2.10
CA ALA A 168 6.38 19.10 -1.69
C ALA A 168 6.25 20.56 -2.16
N LYS A 169 5.04 20.99 -2.53
CA LYS A 169 4.76 22.38 -2.93
C LYS A 169 4.37 23.22 -1.73
#